data_bf4e44a6bef7728bfe9157bf2b92ea08
#
_entry.id   bf4e44a6bef7728bfe9157bf2b92ea08
#
_cell.length_a   1.000
_cell.length_b   1.000
_cell.length_c   1.000
_cell.angle_alpha   90.00
_cell.angle_beta   90.00
_cell.angle_gamma   90.00
#
_symmetry.space_group_name_H-M   'P 1'
#
loop_
_entity.id
_entity.type
_entity.pdbx_description
1 polymer ?
#
loop_
_entity_poly.entity_id
_entity_poly.type
_entity_poly.pdbx_seq_one_letter_code
_entity_poly.pdbx_strand_id
1 'polypeptide(L)'
;MPSLLRRLTVLCLALAAIAAPVALAAGDGKYKGSVKGDESQDVTVKVKDDRVKKFVAHVYASCGLSNLMITVAYPPAGAKKGTSAKIKKGGKFKVVFKGSPDVEDDKRTVTGRFKGKKVTGRILVEGLCSSHDEYSAKR
;
A
#
# COMPACT_ATOMS: atom_id res chain seq x y z
N MET A 1 37.08 -61.15 22.54
CA MET A 1 36.35 -61.02 21.27
C MET A 1 35.60 -59.69 21.27
N PRO A 2 35.96 -58.79 20.45
CA PRO A 2 35.43 -57.43 20.54
C PRO A 2 34.15 -57.26 19.75
N SER A 3 33.07 -56.94 20.44
CA SER A 3 32.19 -55.82 20.31
C SER A 3 32.01 -55.22 18.90
N LEU A 4 31.03 -55.74 18.20
CA LEU A 4 30.40 -55.12 17.00
C LEU A 4 29.25 -54.17 17.39
N LEU A 5 29.50 -53.38 18.43
CA LEU A 5 28.51 -52.38 18.88
C LEU A 5 29.10 -50.99 18.65
N ARG A 6 29.27 -50.67 17.38
CA ARG A 6 29.65 -49.27 17.08
C ARG A 6 29.10 -48.85 15.71
N ARG A 7 28.34 -47.78 15.78
CA ARG A 7 27.97 -46.87 14.69
C ARG A 7 26.63 -47.09 14.05
N LEU A 8 25.58 -47.01 14.85
CA LEU A 8 24.38 -46.37 14.37
C LEU A 8 24.46 -44.87 14.74
N THR A 9 25.22 -44.16 13.98
CA THR A 9 25.14 -42.71 13.98
C THR A 9 23.87 -42.37 13.26
N VAL A 10 22.85 -42.13 14.03
CA VAL A 10 21.56 -41.56 13.53
C VAL A 10 21.88 -40.20 13.03
N LEU A 11 21.98 -40.08 11.70
CA LEU A 11 22.07 -38.83 10.98
C LEU A 11 20.65 -38.25 10.95
N CYS A 12 20.25 -37.59 12.05
CA CYS A 12 19.09 -36.72 12.07
C CYS A 12 19.40 -35.50 11.20
N LEU A 13 19.18 -35.62 9.90
CA LEU A 13 19.04 -34.46 9.04
C LEU A 13 17.78 -33.72 9.47
N ALA A 14 17.99 -32.73 10.32
CA ALA A 14 16.99 -31.70 10.56
C ALA A 14 16.80 -30.92 9.24
N LEU A 15 15.82 -31.34 8.44
CA LEU A 15 15.26 -30.48 7.40
C LEU A 15 14.58 -29.31 8.11
N ALA A 16 15.33 -28.27 8.37
CA ALA A 16 14.77 -26.97 8.66
C ALA A 16 14.05 -26.50 7.39
N ALA A 17 12.79 -26.79 7.29
CA ALA A 17 11.92 -26.17 6.30
C ALA A 17 11.94 -24.67 6.57
N ILE A 18 12.79 -23.94 5.84
CA ILE A 18 12.75 -22.51 5.79
C ILE A 18 11.45 -22.16 5.09
N ALA A 19 10.40 -21.97 5.88
CA ALA A 19 9.16 -21.39 5.41
C ALA A 19 9.50 -19.95 4.98
N ALA A 20 9.89 -19.80 3.73
CA ALA A 20 10.01 -18.48 3.13
C ALA A 20 8.64 -17.81 3.30
N PRO A 21 8.57 -16.59 3.86
CA PRO A 21 7.30 -15.90 3.97
C PRO A 21 6.76 -15.74 2.56
N VAL A 22 5.68 -16.45 2.27
CA VAL A 22 4.93 -16.27 1.02
C VAL A 22 4.47 -14.81 1.07
N ALA A 23 5.10 -13.97 0.28
CA ALA A 23 4.65 -12.60 0.11
C ALA A 23 3.27 -12.71 -0.54
N LEU A 24 2.22 -12.53 0.28
CA LEU A 24 0.85 -12.54 -0.20
C LEU A 24 0.73 -11.41 -1.21
N ALA A 25 0.66 -11.78 -2.48
CA ALA A 25 0.43 -10.84 -3.56
C ALA A 25 -0.85 -10.06 -3.29
N ALA A 26 -0.87 -8.80 -3.70
CA ALA A 26 -2.08 -8.00 -3.63
C ALA A 26 -3.12 -8.66 -4.53
N GLY A 27 -4.22 -9.12 -3.95
CA GLY A 27 -5.28 -9.71 -4.76
C GLY A 27 -6.00 -8.64 -5.59
N ASP A 28 -6.37 -8.99 -6.83
CA ASP A 28 -7.19 -8.15 -7.67
C ASP A 28 -8.52 -7.82 -6.99
N GLY A 29 -8.99 -6.60 -7.17
CA GLY A 29 -10.28 -6.17 -6.65
C GLY A 29 -10.29 -4.75 -6.12
N LYS A 30 -11.38 -4.43 -5.43
CA LYS A 30 -11.63 -3.12 -4.84
C LYS A 30 -11.53 -3.23 -3.32
N TYR A 31 -10.62 -2.47 -2.76
CA TYR A 31 -10.44 -2.31 -1.32
C TYR A 31 -11.12 -1.02 -0.89
N LYS A 32 -11.91 -1.09 0.17
CA LYS A 32 -12.62 0.05 0.75
C LYS A 32 -12.26 0.20 2.22
N GLY A 33 -12.16 1.42 2.68
CA GLY A 33 -11.86 1.75 4.07
C GLY A 33 -11.84 3.23 4.30
N SER A 34 -11.09 3.65 5.30
CA SER A 34 -11.05 5.04 5.74
C SER A 34 -9.65 5.45 6.22
N VAL A 35 -9.51 6.72 6.43
CA VAL A 35 -8.39 7.29 7.18
C VAL A 35 -8.49 6.84 8.64
N LYS A 36 -7.35 6.58 9.25
CA LYS A 36 -7.28 6.13 10.63
C LYS A 36 -7.78 7.20 11.59
N GLY A 37 -8.80 6.84 12.37
CA GLY A 37 -9.40 7.74 13.35
C GLY A 37 -10.56 8.60 12.83
N ASP A 38 -10.84 8.55 11.51
CA ASP A 38 -11.99 9.25 10.94
C ASP A 38 -12.64 8.45 9.80
N GLU A 39 -13.77 7.83 10.10
CA GLU A 39 -14.52 7.02 9.14
C GLU A 39 -15.23 7.85 8.05
N SER A 40 -15.37 9.17 8.25
CA SER A 40 -15.93 10.07 7.25
C SER A 40 -14.98 10.32 6.06
N GLN A 41 -13.70 10.08 6.27
CA GLN A 41 -12.65 10.19 5.27
C GLN A 41 -12.44 8.83 4.57
N ASP A 42 -13.24 8.57 3.56
CA ASP A 42 -13.23 7.29 2.85
C ASP A 42 -12.00 7.10 1.95
N VAL A 43 -11.59 5.84 1.80
CA VAL A 43 -10.48 5.44 0.94
C VAL A 43 -10.91 4.27 0.07
N THR A 44 -10.64 4.37 -1.21
CA THR A 44 -10.83 3.28 -2.17
C THR A 44 -9.55 3.01 -2.94
N VAL A 45 -9.15 1.72 -3.00
CA VAL A 45 -8.01 1.27 -3.80
C VAL A 45 -8.48 0.18 -4.75
N LYS A 46 -8.24 0.34 -6.06
CA LYS A 46 -8.54 -0.67 -7.07
C LYS A 46 -7.25 -1.28 -7.60
N VAL A 47 -7.14 -2.60 -7.49
CA VAL A 47 -5.99 -3.39 -7.93
C VAL A 47 -6.41 -4.30 -9.08
N LYS A 48 -5.56 -4.41 -10.09
CA LYS A 48 -5.65 -5.39 -11.16
C LYS A 48 -4.27 -5.67 -11.73
N ASP A 49 -3.95 -6.94 -11.95
CA ASP A 49 -2.68 -7.40 -12.54
C ASP A 49 -1.45 -6.86 -11.77
N ASP A 50 -1.41 -7.02 -10.45
CA ASP A 50 -0.36 -6.52 -9.55
C ASP A 50 -0.07 -5.02 -9.69
N ARG A 51 -1.08 -4.25 -10.05
CA ARG A 51 -0.97 -2.80 -10.20
C ARG A 51 -2.13 -2.08 -9.53
N VAL A 52 -1.82 -1.00 -8.83
CA VAL A 52 -2.83 -0.04 -8.37
C VAL A 52 -3.32 0.74 -9.59
N LYS A 53 -4.54 0.46 -10.01
CA LYS A 53 -5.19 1.11 -11.15
C LYS A 53 -5.91 2.40 -10.76
N LYS A 54 -6.38 2.46 -9.51
CA LYS A 54 -7.05 3.63 -8.97
C LYS A 54 -6.85 3.69 -7.47
N PHE A 55 -6.59 4.88 -6.98
CA PHE A 55 -6.64 5.24 -5.57
C PHE A 55 -7.48 6.50 -5.45
N VAL A 56 -8.43 6.53 -4.54
CA VAL A 56 -9.21 7.72 -4.21
C VAL A 56 -9.35 7.80 -2.71
N ALA A 57 -9.05 8.94 -2.15
CA ALA A 57 -9.29 9.23 -0.75
C ALA A 57 -9.85 10.64 -0.59
N HIS A 58 -10.75 10.81 0.37
CA HIS A 58 -11.20 12.11 0.83
C HIS A 58 -10.51 12.37 2.17
N VAL A 59 -9.73 13.44 2.25
CA VAL A 59 -8.93 13.77 3.44
C VAL A 59 -9.14 15.23 3.82
N TYR A 60 -9.14 15.52 5.10
CA TYR A 60 -9.06 16.91 5.58
C TYR A 60 -7.61 17.40 5.48
N ALA A 61 -7.42 18.51 4.80
CA ALA A 61 -6.13 19.17 4.69
C ALA A 61 -6.20 20.59 5.23
N SER A 62 -5.13 21.00 5.88
CA SER A 62 -4.97 22.37 6.32
C SER A 62 -4.55 23.24 5.14
N CYS A 63 -5.40 24.19 4.77
CA CYS A 63 -5.20 25.09 3.64
C CYS A 63 -5.20 26.53 4.18
N GLY A 64 -4.02 27.04 4.58
CA GLY A 64 -3.91 28.33 5.26
C GLY A 64 -4.62 28.33 6.62
N LEU A 65 -5.66 29.14 6.76
CA LEU A 65 -6.43 29.27 8.00
C LEU A 65 -7.64 28.33 8.08
N SER A 66 -7.86 27.50 7.08
CA SER A 66 -9.04 26.63 6.97
C SER A 66 -8.65 25.19 6.80
N ASN A 67 -9.47 24.28 7.33
CA ASN A 67 -9.40 22.86 7.01
C ASN A 67 -10.46 22.55 5.96
N LEU A 68 -10.05 21.97 4.85
CA LEU A 68 -10.90 21.62 3.74
C LEU A 68 -10.82 20.14 3.46
N MET A 69 -11.94 19.54 3.11
CA MET A 69 -11.95 18.19 2.57
C MET A 69 -11.50 18.23 1.11
N ILE A 70 -10.41 17.55 0.82
CA ILE A 70 -9.86 17.45 -0.53
C ILE A 70 -9.88 16.02 -1.02
N THR A 71 -9.96 15.85 -2.34
CA THR A 71 -9.87 14.53 -2.97
C THR A 71 -8.44 14.27 -3.44
N VAL A 72 -7.85 13.18 -2.95
CA VAL A 72 -6.58 12.65 -3.44
C VAL A 72 -6.90 11.51 -4.41
N ALA A 73 -6.76 11.74 -5.71
CA ALA A 73 -7.07 10.77 -6.75
C ALA A 73 -5.86 10.41 -7.59
N TYR A 74 -5.59 9.11 -7.73
CA TYR A 74 -4.58 8.57 -8.62
C TYR A 74 -5.23 7.53 -9.57
N PRO A 75 -4.96 7.52 -10.88
CA PRO A 75 -4.18 8.53 -11.60
C PRO A 75 -4.79 9.93 -11.50
N PRO A 76 -3.96 11.00 -11.54
CA PRO A 76 -4.48 12.36 -11.52
C PRO A 76 -5.25 12.69 -12.82
N ALA A 77 -6.05 13.74 -12.77
CA ALA A 77 -6.72 14.26 -13.95
C ALA A 77 -5.70 14.58 -15.06
N GLY A 78 -6.02 14.23 -16.30
CA GLY A 78 -5.12 14.41 -17.45
C GLY A 78 -4.01 13.37 -17.59
N ALA A 79 -3.92 12.39 -16.70
CA ALA A 79 -2.96 11.30 -16.85
C ALA A 79 -3.23 10.47 -18.11
N LYS A 80 -2.16 9.95 -18.71
CA LYS A 80 -2.27 9.07 -19.89
C LYS A 80 -3.11 7.84 -19.56
N LYS A 81 -3.94 7.41 -20.53
CA LYS A 81 -4.74 6.18 -20.40
C LYS A 81 -3.85 4.99 -20.03
N GLY A 82 -4.25 4.22 -19.04
CA GLY A 82 -3.50 3.06 -18.56
C GLY A 82 -2.45 3.37 -17.48
N THR A 83 -2.30 4.63 -17.06
CA THR A 83 -1.44 4.99 -15.92
C THR A 83 -1.82 4.16 -14.69
N SER A 84 -0.84 3.51 -14.10
CA SER A 84 -1.02 2.65 -12.91
C SER A 84 0.30 2.46 -12.18
N ALA A 85 0.25 2.15 -10.90
CA ALA A 85 1.42 1.93 -10.08
C ALA A 85 1.68 0.43 -9.87
N LYS A 86 2.91 -0.01 -10.15
CA LYS A 86 3.32 -1.40 -9.89
C LYS A 86 3.39 -1.67 -8.38
N ILE A 87 2.84 -2.80 -7.97
CA ILE A 87 3.01 -3.31 -6.63
C ILE A 87 4.31 -4.11 -6.61
N LYS A 88 5.25 -3.69 -5.77
CA LYS A 88 6.57 -4.30 -5.65
C LYS A 88 6.52 -5.56 -4.78
N LYS A 89 7.60 -6.34 -4.82
CA LYS A 89 7.80 -7.47 -3.91
C LYS A 89 7.55 -7.05 -2.45
N GLY A 90 6.81 -7.86 -1.71
CA GLY A 90 6.36 -7.52 -0.35
C GLY A 90 5.08 -6.68 -0.30
N GLY A 91 4.36 -6.53 -1.41
CA GLY A 91 3.07 -5.86 -1.49
C GLY A 91 3.12 -4.34 -1.41
N LYS A 92 4.29 -3.72 -1.56
CA LYS A 92 4.46 -2.26 -1.40
C LYS A 92 4.22 -1.52 -2.70
N PHE A 93 3.56 -0.36 -2.62
CA PHE A 93 3.51 0.61 -3.71
C PHE A 93 3.75 2.03 -3.20
N LYS A 94 4.18 2.89 -4.10
CA LYS A 94 4.32 4.33 -3.88
C LYS A 94 4.00 5.05 -5.18
N VAL A 95 3.19 6.09 -5.09
CA VAL A 95 2.93 7.03 -6.17
C VAL A 95 3.19 8.45 -5.69
N VAL A 96 3.78 9.25 -6.56
CA VAL A 96 3.99 10.68 -6.36
C VAL A 96 3.45 11.38 -7.60
N PHE A 97 2.57 12.35 -7.41
CA PHE A 97 1.91 13.05 -8.51
C PHE A 97 1.50 14.46 -8.08
N LYS A 98 1.20 15.31 -9.06
CA LYS A 98 0.57 16.61 -8.80
C LYS A 98 -0.93 16.43 -8.59
N GLY A 99 -1.49 17.05 -7.59
CA GLY A 99 -2.92 16.98 -7.30
C GLY A 99 -3.76 17.84 -8.24
N SER A 100 -3.24 19.03 -8.57
CA SER A 100 -3.81 19.92 -9.57
C SER A 100 -2.74 20.29 -10.60
N PRO A 101 -3.05 20.26 -11.90
CA PRO A 101 -2.11 20.68 -12.93
C PRO A 101 -1.79 22.19 -12.86
N ASP A 102 -2.72 22.98 -12.34
CA ASP A 102 -2.64 24.44 -12.30
C ASP A 102 -1.93 25.00 -11.05
N VAL A 103 -1.61 24.11 -10.09
CA VAL A 103 -0.93 24.49 -8.84
C VAL A 103 0.49 23.92 -8.86
N GLU A 104 1.48 24.79 -8.86
CA GLU A 104 2.89 24.42 -9.07
C GLU A 104 3.42 23.50 -7.97
N ASP A 105 3.06 23.77 -6.72
CA ASP A 105 3.57 23.07 -5.54
C ASP A 105 2.60 22.00 -4.95
N ASP A 106 1.50 21.68 -5.65
CA ASP A 106 0.55 20.66 -5.18
C ASP A 106 1.10 19.23 -5.43
N LYS A 107 1.91 18.77 -4.52
CA LYS A 107 2.50 17.41 -4.55
C LYS A 107 1.73 16.46 -3.63
N ARG A 108 1.40 15.31 -4.15
CA ARG A 108 0.71 14.24 -3.42
C ARG A 108 1.52 12.96 -3.47
N THR A 109 1.70 12.35 -2.32
CA THR A 109 2.38 11.07 -2.18
C THR A 109 1.44 10.09 -1.51
N VAL A 110 1.19 8.96 -2.16
CA VAL A 110 0.45 7.84 -1.58
C VAL A 110 1.36 6.63 -1.52
N THR A 111 1.45 6.05 -0.35
CA THR A 111 2.16 4.78 -0.13
C THR A 111 1.19 3.75 0.42
N GLY A 112 1.46 2.47 0.16
CA GLY A 112 0.68 1.41 0.73
C GLY A 112 1.41 0.08 0.75
N ARG A 113 0.92 -0.80 1.61
CA ARG A 113 1.39 -2.17 1.73
C ARG A 113 0.20 -3.12 1.84
N PHE A 114 0.11 -4.03 0.91
CA PHE A 114 -0.87 -5.11 0.91
C PHE A 114 -0.41 -6.27 1.79
N LYS A 115 -1.33 -6.78 2.61
CA LYS A 115 -1.18 -8.03 3.37
C LYS A 115 -2.50 -8.79 3.26
N GLY A 116 -2.54 -9.81 2.42
CA GLY A 116 -3.76 -10.55 2.13
C GLY A 116 -4.87 -9.64 1.59
N LYS A 117 -6.01 -9.63 2.28
CA LYS A 117 -7.19 -8.84 1.92
C LYS A 117 -7.18 -7.39 2.45
N LYS A 118 -6.07 -6.95 3.02
CA LYS A 118 -5.94 -5.63 3.63
C LYS A 118 -4.81 -4.83 2.99
N VAL A 119 -5.01 -3.53 2.84
CA VAL A 119 -3.98 -2.55 2.52
C VAL A 119 -3.94 -1.49 3.61
N THR A 120 -2.75 -1.10 4.01
CA THR A 120 -2.50 0.03 4.92
C THR A 120 -1.46 0.93 4.30
N GLY A 121 -1.50 2.21 4.58
CA GLY A 121 -0.52 3.13 4.02
C GLY A 121 -0.69 4.55 4.55
N ARG A 122 -0.06 5.47 3.83
CA ARG A 122 -0.05 6.90 4.16
C ARG A 122 -0.40 7.73 2.95
N ILE A 123 -1.04 8.85 3.22
CA ILE A 123 -1.36 9.90 2.28
C ILE A 123 -0.63 11.15 2.77
N LEU A 124 0.17 11.75 1.91
CA LEU A 124 0.86 13.01 2.18
C LEU A 124 0.47 14.02 1.11
N VAL A 125 -0.05 15.14 1.54
CA VAL A 125 -0.35 16.30 0.70
C VAL A 125 0.58 17.43 1.09
N GLU A 126 1.27 18.01 0.12
CA GLU A 126 2.24 19.07 0.31
C GLU A 126 1.95 20.20 -0.67
N GLY A 127 2.08 21.44 -0.24
CA GLY A 127 1.86 22.64 -1.03
C GLY A 127 0.95 23.65 -0.33
N LEU A 128 0.02 24.25 -1.06
CA LEU A 128 -0.94 25.22 -0.52
C LEU A 128 -1.80 24.60 0.60
N CYS A 129 -2.16 23.33 0.44
CA CYS A 129 -2.79 22.52 1.48
C CYS A 129 -1.81 21.45 1.95
N SER A 130 -1.90 21.08 3.21
CA SER A 130 -1.09 20.00 3.79
C SER A 130 -1.92 19.00 4.58
N SER A 131 -1.59 17.73 4.45
CA SER A 131 -2.16 16.66 5.24
C SER A 131 -1.17 15.50 5.34
N HIS A 132 -1.25 14.77 6.44
CA HIS A 132 -0.44 13.57 6.68
C HIS A 132 -1.29 12.53 7.38
N ASP A 133 -1.87 11.63 6.62
CA ASP A 133 -2.86 10.69 7.10
C ASP A 133 -2.41 9.25 6.91
N GLU A 134 -2.76 8.39 7.86
CA GLU A 134 -2.68 6.94 7.72
C GLU A 134 -4.04 6.39 7.30
N TYR A 135 -4.06 5.39 6.46
CA TYR A 135 -5.29 4.74 6.03
C TYR A 135 -5.24 3.22 6.11
N SER A 136 -6.41 2.62 6.14
CA SER A 136 -6.61 1.18 6.06
C SER A 136 -7.83 0.87 5.21
N ALA A 137 -7.69 -0.07 4.28
CA ALA A 137 -8.79 -0.55 3.46
C ALA A 137 -8.77 -2.06 3.34
N LYS A 138 -9.94 -2.68 3.17
CA LYS A 138 -10.12 -4.13 3.04
C LYS A 138 -10.89 -4.46 1.76
N ARG A 139 -10.63 -5.63 1.22
CA ARG A 139 -11.36 -6.23 0.10
C ARG A 139 -12.41 -7.18 0.61
#